data_0183c8ab194f77c2098e180d33eb7d50
#
_entry.id   0183c8ab194f77c2098e180d33eb7d50
#
_cell.length_a   1.000
_cell.length_b   1.000
_cell.length_c   1.000
_cell.angle_alpha   90.00
_cell.angle_beta   90.00
_cell.angle_gamma   90.00
#
_symmetry.space_group_name_H-M   'P 1'
#
loop_
_entity.id
_entity.type
_entity.pdbx_description
1 polymer ?
#
loop_
_entity_poly.entity_id
_entity_poly.type
_entity_poly.pdbx_seq_one_letter_code
_entity_poly.pdbx_strand_id
1 'polypeptide(L)'
;MPYHSKSIKPLTSIVSYPERGDGGDNRYRGNCSPKLIEDLIGFFKPKEICDYMCGSGTTKAAADKAGIRSRLYDLHSGFDIMNCDIPERPEFVFCHPPYWDIIQYSDVMYKASDVMQKYGYDPKRLDLSRIESWDDFVKAMNYAMMKQFSALENGGRMAVLMGDIKKKGRLYSMLAEIVKPGTLENIIIKAQHNCFSDRTQYSGKFIPILHEYVMIVRKDSPVLIPILKTQSSTVDIRDMPGATWRDVVAAVLEQCKEPVALSFLYEQIEPHKKAQANKWWKEKIRQTLQINPMHFTHDRRGFWSLNRNAA
;
A
#
# COMPACT_ATOMS: atom_id res chain seq x y z
N MET A 1 -44.95 23.16 -4.39
CA MET A 1 -43.72 23.54 -3.68
C MET A 1 -42.54 22.96 -4.45
N PRO A 2 -41.55 23.74 -4.88
CA PRO A 2 -40.45 23.20 -5.65
C PRO A 2 -39.53 22.40 -4.76
N TYR A 3 -39.24 21.16 -5.13
CA TYR A 3 -38.19 20.32 -4.54
C TYR A 3 -36.85 21.05 -4.69
N HIS A 4 -36.29 21.52 -3.60
CA HIS A 4 -34.90 21.91 -3.55
C HIS A 4 -34.06 20.66 -3.73
N SER A 5 -33.52 20.44 -4.91
CA SER A 5 -32.44 19.48 -5.13
C SER A 5 -31.27 19.93 -4.22
N LYS A 6 -31.02 19.18 -3.14
CA LYS A 6 -29.76 19.32 -2.42
C LYS A 6 -28.66 19.08 -3.44
N SER A 7 -27.89 20.12 -3.74
CA SER A 7 -26.74 19.98 -4.64
C SER A 7 -25.82 18.93 -4.05
N ILE A 8 -25.75 17.78 -4.71
CA ILE A 8 -24.79 16.73 -4.41
C ILE A 8 -23.44 17.38 -4.61
N LYS A 9 -22.63 17.48 -3.56
CA LYS A 9 -21.24 17.96 -3.72
C LYS A 9 -20.57 17.03 -4.72
N PRO A 10 -19.92 17.57 -5.77
CA PRO A 10 -19.24 16.71 -6.73
C PRO A 10 -18.14 15.94 -6.02
N LEU A 11 -17.94 14.67 -6.40
CA LEU A 11 -16.84 13.84 -5.92
C LEU A 11 -15.51 14.53 -6.23
N THR A 12 -14.65 14.71 -5.26
CA THR A 12 -13.35 15.37 -5.39
C THR A 12 -12.22 14.44 -4.98
N SER A 13 -10.98 14.84 -5.24
CA SER A 13 -9.80 14.06 -4.83
C SER A 13 -9.58 13.99 -3.31
N ILE A 14 -10.35 14.74 -2.52
CA ILE A 14 -10.38 14.63 -1.06
C ILE A 14 -11.84 14.58 -0.64
N VAL A 15 -12.20 13.54 0.14
CA VAL A 15 -13.55 13.36 0.70
C VAL A 15 -13.49 13.19 2.21
N SER A 16 -14.54 13.61 2.89
CA SER A 16 -14.62 13.58 4.34
C SER A 16 -16.05 13.29 4.77
N TYR A 17 -16.23 12.26 5.62
CA TYR A 17 -17.51 11.83 6.16
C TYR A 17 -17.43 11.75 7.68
N PRO A 18 -17.54 12.89 8.40
CA PRO A 18 -17.49 12.92 9.87
C PRO A 18 -18.55 12.01 10.50
N GLU A 19 -19.73 11.98 9.89
CA GLU A 19 -20.81 11.08 10.24
C GLU A 19 -20.84 9.91 9.25
N ARG A 20 -20.80 8.68 9.77
CA ARG A 20 -20.77 7.47 8.95
C ARG A 20 -21.98 7.34 8.01
N GLY A 21 -23.16 7.75 8.47
CA GLY A 21 -24.43 7.48 7.77
C GLY A 21 -25.00 6.08 8.10
N ASP A 22 -26.21 5.82 7.60
CA ASP A 22 -26.97 4.60 7.85
C ASP A 22 -26.61 3.52 6.82
N GLY A 23 -26.46 2.28 7.28
CA GLY A 23 -26.19 1.10 6.45
C GLY A 23 -24.95 0.31 6.88
N GLY A 24 -25.00 -1.01 6.63
CA GLY A 24 -24.03 -1.98 7.13
C GLY A 24 -24.10 -2.17 8.64
N ASP A 25 -23.32 -3.08 9.20
CA ASP A 25 -23.25 -3.32 10.65
C ASP A 25 -22.05 -2.57 11.27
N ASN A 26 -22.33 -1.64 12.19
CA ASN A 26 -21.30 -0.88 12.91
C ASN A 26 -20.38 -1.75 13.79
N ARG A 27 -20.85 -2.95 14.18
CA ARG A 27 -20.06 -3.90 14.97
C ARG A 27 -19.05 -4.65 14.10
N TYR A 28 -19.26 -4.68 12.79
CA TYR A 28 -18.32 -5.28 11.84
C TYR A 28 -17.14 -4.34 11.65
N ARG A 29 -16.00 -4.66 12.26
CA ARG A 29 -14.79 -3.83 12.20
C ARG A 29 -14.28 -3.75 10.76
N GLY A 30 -13.73 -2.59 10.40
CA GLY A 30 -13.19 -2.37 9.06
C GLY A 30 -14.24 -2.04 8.00
N ASN A 31 -15.52 -1.87 8.34
CA ASN A 31 -16.48 -1.41 7.35
C ASN A 31 -16.30 0.09 7.05
N CYS A 32 -16.61 0.51 5.83
CA CYS A 32 -16.51 1.93 5.42
C CYS A 32 -17.82 2.69 5.64
N SER A 33 -17.78 4.01 5.42
CA SER A 33 -18.99 4.83 5.35
C SER A 33 -19.76 4.51 4.07
N PRO A 34 -21.08 4.21 4.14
CA PRO A 34 -21.91 4.04 2.94
C PRO A 34 -21.96 5.30 2.08
N LYS A 35 -21.79 6.49 2.65
CA LYS A 35 -21.74 7.78 1.93
C LYS A 35 -20.66 7.80 0.85
N LEU A 36 -19.51 7.14 1.06
CA LEU A 36 -18.48 7.01 0.03
C LEU A 36 -19.02 6.24 -1.18
N ILE A 37 -19.68 5.13 -0.96
CA ILE A 37 -20.23 4.28 -2.03
C ILE A 37 -21.37 5.01 -2.73
N GLU A 38 -22.22 5.72 -1.98
CA GLU A 38 -23.28 6.57 -2.53
C GLU A 38 -22.70 7.65 -3.46
N ASP A 39 -21.61 8.32 -3.06
CA ASP A 39 -20.95 9.34 -3.88
C ASP A 39 -20.32 8.72 -5.15
N LEU A 40 -19.69 7.53 -5.05
CA LEU A 40 -19.17 6.81 -6.20
C LEU A 40 -20.30 6.42 -7.17
N ILE A 41 -21.42 5.87 -6.67
CA ILE A 41 -22.60 5.54 -7.47
C ILE A 41 -23.17 6.81 -8.11
N GLY A 42 -23.31 7.89 -7.37
CA GLY A 42 -23.83 9.17 -7.86
C GLY A 42 -22.96 9.78 -8.97
N PHE A 43 -21.66 9.61 -8.89
CA PHE A 43 -20.70 10.13 -9.86
C PHE A 43 -20.60 9.27 -11.13
N PHE A 44 -20.38 7.96 -10.97
CA PHE A 44 -20.20 7.05 -12.12
C PHE A 44 -21.50 6.54 -12.72
N LYS A 45 -22.59 6.60 -11.97
CA LYS A 45 -23.97 6.19 -12.37
C LYS A 45 -24.04 4.78 -12.97
N PRO A 46 -23.42 3.77 -12.32
CA PRO A 46 -23.51 2.41 -12.81
C PRO A 46 -24.94 1.87 -12.66
N LYS A 47 -25.33 0.93 -13.53
CA LYS A 47 -26.62 0.23 -13.40
C LYS A 47 -26.59 -0.86 -12.34
N GLU A 48 -25.40 -1.37 -12.07
CA GLU A 48 -25.15 -2.44 -11.11
C GLU A 48 -23.77 -2.23 -10.45
N ILE A 49 -23.65 -2.56 -9.15
CA ILE A 49 -22.40 -2.59 -8.42
C ILE A 49 -22.12 -3.99 -7.88
N CYS A 50 -20.89 -4.47 -8.08
CA CYS A 50 -20.41 -5.72 -7.53
C CYS A 50 -19.40 -5.48 -6.42
N ASP A 51 -19.42 -6.35 -5.39
CA ASP A 51 -18.46 -6.32 -4.28
C ASP A 51 -18.14 -7.76 -3.87
N TYR A 52 -16.88 -8.16 -4.05
CA TYR A 52 -16.41 -9.54 -3.82
C TYR A 52 -15.76 -9.74 -2.45
N MET A 53 -15.80 -8.71 -1.61
CA MET A 53 -15.35 -8.72 -0.21
C MET A 53 -16.31 -7.86 0.63
N CYS A 54 -17.62 -8.12 0.50
CA CYS A 54 -18.69 -7.21 0.93
C CYS A 54 -18.85 -7.09 2.46
N GLY A 55 -18.22 -7.95 3.23
CA GLY A 55 -18.25 -7.93 4.69
C GLY A 55 -19.66 -7.80 5.24
N SER A 56 -19.95 -6.71 5.94
CA SER A 56 -21.26 -6.45 6.55
C SER A 56 -22.35 -5.93 5.59
N GLY A 57 -22.06 -5.85 4.28
CA GLY A 57 -23.03 -5.43 3.27
C GLY A 57 -23.24 -3.92 3.15
N THR A 58 -22.24 -3.09 3.47
CA THR A 58 -22.33 -1.62 3.31
C THR A 58 -22.63 -1.24 1.85
N THR A 59 -22.05 -1.96 0.89
CA THR A 59 -22.31 -1.77 -0.55
C THR A 59 -23.76 -2.02 -0.90
N LYS A 60 -24.41 -3.03 -0.26
CA LYS A 60 -25.84 -3.27 -0.46
C LYS A 60 -26.68 -2.08 -0.02
N ALA A 61 -26.43 -1.58 1.18
CA ALA A 61 -27.22 -0.46 1.72
C ALA A 61 -27.12 0.79 0.83
N ALA A 62 -25.92 1.10 0.31
CA ALA A 62 -25.73 2.21 -0.61
C ALA A 62 -26.42 1.98 -1.97
N ALA A 63 -26.36 0.78 -2.53
CA ALA A 63 -27.01 0.42 -3.77
C ALA A 63 -28.55 0.46 -3.66
N ASP A 64 -29.11 -0.10 -2.59
CA ASP A 64 -30.55 -0.07 -2.31
C ASP A 64 -31.06 1.38 -2.24
N LYS A 65 -30.34 2.25 -1.52
CA LYS A 65 -30.65 3.67 -1.40
C LYS A 65 -30.57 4.41 -2.75
N ALA A 66 -29.62 4.02 -3.61
CA ALA A 66 -29.49 4.58 -4.94
C ALA A 66 -30.46 3.99 -5.98
N GLY A 67 -31.21 2.92 -5.62
CA GLY A 67 -32.15 2.23 -6.51
C GLY A 67 -31.45 1.44 -7.63
N ILE A 68 -30.21 0.98 -7.43
CA ILE A 68 -29.47 0.16 -8.39
C ILE A 68 -29.28 -1.27 -7.88
N ARG A 69 -29.01 -2.20 -8.77
CA ARG A 69 -28.71 -3.59 -8.38
C ARG A 69 -27.35 -3.70 -7.71
N SER A 70 -27.24 -4.65 -6.77
CA SER A 70 -25.96 -5.05 -6.18
C SER A 70 -25.76 -6.56 -6.21
N ARG A 71 -24.54 -7.01 -6.46
CA ARG A 71 -24.10 -8.40 -6.33
C ARG A 71 -22.97 -8.47 -5.32
N LEU A 72 -23.19 -9.24 -4.29
CA LEU A 72 -22.36 -9.23 -3.10
C LEU A 72 -21.85 -10.62 -2.79
N TYR A 73 -20.57 -10.73 -2.64
CA TYR A 73 -19.86 -11.98 -2.37
C TYR A 73 -18.87 -11.77 -1.24
N ASP A 74 -18.67 -12.80 -0.44
CA ASP A 74 -17.69 -12.76 0.65
C ASP A 74 -17.31 -14.17 1.09
N LEU A 75 -16.15 -14.31 1.70
CA LEU A 75 -15.65 -15.58 2.21
C LEU A 75 -16.63 -16.20 3.22
N HIS A 76 -17.23 -15.39 4.11
CA HIS A 76 -18.22 -15.89 5.07
C HIS A 76 -19.55 -16.32 4.45
N SER A 77 -19.82 -15.95 3.21
CA SER A 77 -21.05 -16.28 2.48
C SER A 77 -20.87 -17.31 1.37
N GLY A 78 -19.73 -17.99 1.32
CA GLY A 78 -19.50 -19.10 0.41
C GLY A 78 -18.70 -18.76 -0.85
N PHE A 79 -18.14 -17.55 -0.92
CA PHE A 79 -17.33 -17.11 -2.06
C PHE A 79 -15.88 -16.82 -1.65
N ASP A 80 -14.97 -17.63 -2.14
CA ASP A 80 -13.52 -17.40 -1.99
C ASP A 80 -12.96 -16.73 -3.24
N ILE A 81 -12.58 -15.46 -3.13
CA ILE A 81 -12.03 -14.68 -4.25
C ILE A 81 -10.77 -15.31 -4.85
N MET A 82 -10.02 -16.08 -4.08
CA MET A 82 -8.79 -16.71 -4.57
C MET A 82 -9.09 -17.91 -5.48
N ASN A 83 -10.11 -18.69 -5.17
CA ASN A 83 -10.41 -19.96 -5.85
C ASN A 83 -11.69 -19.95 -6.69
N CYS A 84 -12.72 -19.17 -6.31
CA CYS A 84 -13.97 -19.10 -7.09
C CYS A 84 -13.79 -18.20 -8.32
N ASP A 85 -14.38 -18.57 -9.46
CA ASP A 85 -14.46 -17.70 -10.63
C ASP A 85 -15.42 -16.53 -10.36
N ILE A 86 -15.15 -15.38 -10.97
CA ILE A 86 -16.09 -14.24 -10.95
C ILE A 86 -17.29 -14.62 -11.84
N PRO A 87 -18.50 -14.67 -11.27
CA PRO A 87 -19.65 -15.25 -12.00
C PRO A 87 -20.26 -14.33 -13.05
N GLU A 88 -19.98 -13.03 -13.00
CA GLU A 88 -20.51 -12.04 -13.94
C GLU A 88 -19.42 -11.20 -14.61
N ARG A 89 -19.86 -10.32 -15.51
CA ARG A 89 -19.01 -9.25 -16.10
C ARG A 89 -19.51 -7.91 -15.58
N PRO A 90 -18.94 -7.41 -14.46
CA PRO A 90 -19.45 -6.21 -13.81
C PRO A 90 -19.09 -4.93 -14.58
N GLU A 91 -20.04 -3.97 -14.60
CA GLU A 91 -19.78 -2.60 -15.05
C GLU A 91 -18.98 -1.81 -14.01
N PHE A 92 -19.26 -2.04 -12.71
CA PHE A 92 -18.60 -1.34 -11.61
C PHE A 92 -18.35 -2.28 -10.44
N VAL A 93 -17.10 -2.31 -9.99
CA VAL A 93 -16.69 -3.06 -8.79
C VAL A 93 -16.28 -2.09 -7.72
N PHE A 94 -16.84 -2.24 -6.52
CA PHE A 94 -16.28 -1.69 -5.29
C PHE A 94 -15.53 -2.80 -4.57
N CYS A 95 -14.30 -2.54 -4.17
CA CYS A 95 -13.45 -3.49 -3.47
C CYS A 95 -12.89 -2.85 -2.20
N HIS A 96 -13.20 -3.42 -1.05
CA HIS A 96 -12.66 -3.01 0.24
C HIS A 96 -12.00 -4.20 0.92
N PRO A 97 -10.76 -4.51 0.56
CA PRO A 97 -10.05 -5.68 1.08
C PRO A 97 -9.61 -5.48 2.53
N PRO A 98 -9.20 -6.55 3.22
CA PRO A 98 -8.52 -6.41 4.50
C PRO A 98 -7.21 -5.60 4.34
N TYR A 99 -6.85 -4.85 5.39
CA TYR A 99 -5.57 -4.16 5.45
C TYR A 99 -4.56 -5.05 6.18
N TRP A 100 -4.02 -6.02 5.45
CA TRP A 100 -3.14 -7.05 5.97
C TRP A 100 -3.70 -7.69 7.26
N ASP A 101 -2.92 -7.77 8.34
CA ASP A 101 -3.23 -8.44 9.59
C ASP A 101 -3.78 -7.53 10.70
N ILE A 102 -4.23 -6.29 10.36
CA ILE A 102 -4.77 -5.35 11.36
C ILE A 102 -6.06 -5.87 12.00
N ILE A 103 -6.92 -6.48 11.20
CA ILE A 103 -8.17 -7.09 11.66
C ILE A 103 -8.23 -8.48 11.06
N GLN A 104 -8.24 -9.50 11.89
CA GLN A 104 -8.53 -10.87 11.46
C GLN A 104 -10.05 -11.04 11.44
N TYR A 105 -10.61 -11.45 10.29
CA TYR A 105 -12.06 -11.51 10.12
C TYR A 105 -12.63 -12.84 10.59
N SER A 106 -12.06 -13.95 10.19
CA SER A 106 -12.50 -15.29 10.62
C SER A 106 -12.32 -15.50 12.13
N ASP A 107 -13.38 -15.93 12.82
CA ASP A 107 -13.57 -16.04 14.25
C ASP A 107 -13.70 -14.74 15.04
N VAL A 108 -13.42 -13.59 14.44
CA VAL A 108 -13.61 -12.29 15.10
C VAL A 108 -14.91 -11.62 14.62
N MET A 109 -15.16 -11.65 13.31
CA MET A 109 -16.36 -11.04 12.71
C MET A 109 -17.45 -12.08 12.41
N TYR A 110 -17.08 -13.32 12.16
CA TYR A 110 -17.98 -14.45 11.94
C TYR A 110 -17.32 -15.75 12.44
N LYS A 111 -18.12 -16.72 12.82
CA LYS A 111 -17.61 -18.02 13.28
C LYS A 111 -17.15 -18.88 12.12
N ALA A 112 -15.90 -19.29 12.13
CA ALA A 112 -15.34 -20.19 11.10
C ALA A 112 -16.08 -21.53 11.05
N SER A 113 -16.55 -22.06 12.20
CA SER A 113 -17.33 -23.30 12.28
C SER A 113 -18.62 -23.24 11.46
N ASP A 114 -19.31 -22.09 11.46
CA ASP A 114 -20.57 -21.94 10.74
C ASP A 114 -20.36 -21.94 9.23
N VAL A 115 -19.27 -21.31 8.78
CA VAL A 115 -18.85 -21.32 7.37
C VAL A 115 -18.44 -22.72 6.94
N MET A 116 -17.64 -23.42 7.77
CA MET A 116 -17.23 -24.81 7.51
C MET A 116 -18.44 -25.74 7.41
N GLN A 117 -19.39 -25.63 8.33
CA GLN A 117 -20.59 -26.45 8.33
C GLN A 117 -21.45 -26.19 7.10
N LYS A 118 -21.60 -24.94 6.68
CA LYS A 118 -22.49 -24.53 5.59
C LYS A 118 -21.91 -24.72 4.20
N TYR A 119 -20.61 -24.45 4.03
CA TYR A 119 -19.96 -24.37 2.73
C TYR A 119 -18.83 -25.39 2.53
N GLY A 120 -18.45 -26.15 3.56
CA GLY A 120 -17.51 -27.27 3.46
C GLY A 120 -16.03 -26.87 3.43
N TYR A 121 -15.65 -25.63 3.78
CA TYR A 121 -14.26 -25.20 3.85
C TYR A 121 -13.94 -24.41 5.12
N ASP A 122 -12.68 -24.47 5.56
CA ASP A 122 -12.20 -23.67 6.69
C ASP A 122 -11.80 -22.27 6.22
N PRO A 123 -12.59 -21.21 6.54
CA PRO A 123 -12.31 -19.87 6.10
C PRO A 123 -10.99 -19.30 6.66
N LYS A 124 -10.45 -19.83 7.76
CA LYS A 124 -9.17 -19.35 8.32
C LYS A 124 -8.00 -19.55 7.38
N ARG A 125 -8.05 -20.60 6.53
CA ARG A 125 -7.01 -20.88 5.54
C ARG A 125 -7.07 -19.99 4.31
N LEU A 126 -8.21 -19.36 4.08
CA LEU A 126 -8.52 -18.57 2.89
C LEU A 126 -8.64 -17.07 3.21
N ASP A 127 -8.67 -16.72 4.49
CA ASP A 127 -8.78 -15.34 4.97
C ASP A 127 -7.48 -14.59 4.73
N LEU A 128 -7.51 -13.65 3.80
CA LEU A 128 -6.36 -12.83 3.42
C LEU A 128 -5.79 -12.03 4.60
N SER A 129 -6.61 -11.73 5.61
CA SER A 129 -6.16 -11.05 6.82
C SER A 129 -5.30 -11.90 7.76
N ARG A 130 -5.15 -13.19 7.46
CA ARG A 130 -4.32 -14.13 8.21
C ARG A 130 -2.98 -14.43 7.55
N ILE A 131 -2.68 -13.82 6.42
CA ILE A 131 -1.38 -13.95 5.76
C ILE A 131 -0.34 -13.19 6.60
N GLU A 132 0.67 -13.90 7.11
CA GLU A 132 1.66 -13.34 8.03
C GLU A 132 2.67 -12.42 7.33
N SER A 133 3.13 -12.81 6.15
CA SER A 133 4.10 -12.05 5.36
C SER A 133 3.42 -10.94 4.56
N TRP A 134 3.96 -9.73 4.65
CA TRP A 134 3.52 -8.61 3.82
C TRP A 134 3.66 -8.88 2.33
N ASP A 135 4.79 -9.45 1.92
CA ASP A 135 5.05 -9.74 0.51
C ASP A 135 4.07 -10.77 -0.06
N ASP A 136 3.70 -11.78 0.74
CA ASP A 136 2.70 -12.78 0.33
C ASP A 136 1.29 -12.20 0.34
N PHE A 137 0.97 -11.32 1.29
CA PHE A 137 -0.27 -10.56 1.29
C PHE A 137 -0.38 -9.71 0.02
N VAL A 138 0.67 -8.95 -0.36
CA VAL A 138 0.68 -8.15 -1.59
C VAL A 138 0.51 -9.03 -2.84
N LYS A 139 1.14 -10.21 -2.91
CA LYS A 139 0.95 -11.16 -4.02
C LYS A 139 -0.50 -11.64 -4.10
N ALA A 140 -1.09 -12.04 -2.97
CA ALA A 140 -2.48 -12.49 -2.91
C ALA A 140 -3.45 -11.36 -3.31
N MET A 141 -3.22 -10.15 -2.80
CA MET A 141 -4.01 -8.97 -3.17
C MET A 141 -3.89 -8.64 -4.65
N ASN A 142 -2.67 -8.67 -5.21
CA ASN A 142 -2.48 -8.45 -6.64
C ASN A 142 -3.24 -9.46 -7.50
N TYR A 143 -3.25 -10.73 -7.07
CA TYR A 143 -4.04 -11.77 -7.74
C TYR A 143 -5.55 -11.47 -7.66
N ALA A 144 -6.07 -11.19 -6.45
CA ALA A 144 -7.49 -10.88 -6.23
C ALA A 144 -7.91 -9.62 -7.00
N MET A 145 -7.06 -8.60 -7.05
CA MET A 145 -7.29 -7.37 -7.83
C MET A 145 -7.35 -7.65 -9.33
N MET A 146 -6.37 -8.38 -9.86
CA MET A 146 -6.33 -8.72 -11.28
C MET A 146 -7.52 -9.58 -11.70
N LYS A 147 -7.96 -10.51 -10.85
CA LYS A 147 -9.11 -11.37 -11.09
C LYS A 147 -10.41 -10.57 -11.24
N GLN A 148 -10.68 -9.66 -10.28
CA GLN A 148 -11.83 -8.77 -10.34
C GLN A 148 -11.77 -7.82 -11.55
N PHE A 149 -10.61 -7.21 -11.78
CA PHE A 149 -10.40 -6.29 -12.89
C PHE A 149 -10.56 -6.97 -14.25
N SER A 150 -10.02 -8.17 -14.41
CA SER A 150 -10.14 -8.93 -15.68
C SER A 150 -11.59 -9.26 -16.02
N ALA A 151 -12.44 -9.49 -15.03
CA ALA A 151 -13.84 -9.77 -15.20
C ALA A 151 -14.68 -8.54 -15.61
N LEU A 152 -14.20 -7.32 -15.34
CA LEU A 152 -14.91 -6.09 -15.77
C LEU A 152 -15.28 -6.14 -17.24
N GLU A 153 -16.43 -5.59 -17.60
CA GLU A 153 -16.72 -5.27 -18.98
C GLU A 153 -15.79 -4.18 -19.53
N ASN A 154 -15.70 -4.05 -20.84
CA ASN A 154 -14.90 -2.98 -21.44
C ASN A 154 -15.51 -1.61 -21.13
N GLY A 155 -14.70 -0.66 -20.64
CA GLY A 155 -15.16 0.62 -20.11
C GLY A 155 -15.55 0.57 -18.63
N GLY A 156 -15.66 -0.62 -18.03
CA GLY A 156 -15.98 -0.81 -16.62
C GLY A 156 -14.88 -0.29 -15.69
N ARG A 157 -15.26 -0.03 -14.43
CA ARG A 157 -14.37 0.57 -13.42
C ARG A 157 -14.31 -0.25 -12.16
N MET A 158 -13.19 -0.18 -11.48
CA MET A 158 -13.04 -0.71 -10.14
C MET A 158 -12.56 0.42 -9.20
N ALA A 159 -13.31 0.63 -8.12
CA ALA A 159 -12.97 1.52 -7.02
C ALA A 159 -12.46 0.69 -5.85
N VAL A 160 -11.20 0.89 -5.44
CA VAL A 160 -10.57 0.12 -4.36
C VAL A 160 -10.29 1.02 -3.18
N LEU A 161 -11.00 0.79 -2.08
CA LEU A 161 -10.72 1.45 -0.80
C LEU A 161 -9.61 0.70 -0.09
N MET A 162 -8.52 1.38 0.23
CA MET A 162 -7.34 0.79 0.88
C MET A 162 -6.67 1.78 1.82
N GLY A 163 -5.97 1.25 2.83
CA GLY A 163 -5.24 2.05 3.80
C GLY A 163 -3.79 1.59 3.97
N ASP A 164 -2.95 2.50 4.44
CA ASP A 164 -1.57 2.18 4.81
C ASP A 164 -1.50 1.67 6.25
N ILE A 165 -0.45 0.91 6.55
CA ILE A 165 -0.25 0.26 7.83
C ILE A 165 1.10 0.65 8.41
N LYS A 166 1.14 1.03 9.70
CA LYS A 166 2.37 1.20 10.45
C LYS A 166 2.59 0.05 11.40
N LYS A 167 3.71 -0.64 11.27
CA LYS A 167 4.07 -1.76 12.13
C LYS A 167 5.59 -1.75 12.40
N LYS A 168 5.99 -1.80 13.67
CA LYS A 168 7.40 -1.81 14.07
C LYS A 168 8.25 -0.70 13.43
N GLY A 169 7.72 0.54 13.39
CA GLY A 169 8.42 1.71 12.83
C GLY A 169 8.47 1.80 11.30
N ARG A 170 7.96 0.79 10.59
CA ARG A 170 7.88 0.77 9.12
C ARG A 170 6.47 1.08 8.64
N LEU A 171 6.38 1.85 7.56
CA LEU A 171 5.15 2.06 6.81
C LEU A 171 5.06 1.01 5.70
N TYR A 172 3.92 0.32 5.65
CA TYR A 172 3.54 -0.61 4.60
C TYR A 172 2.40 0.04 3.80
N SER A 173 2.65 0.37 2.56
CA SER A 173 1.69 1.13 1.75
C SER A 173 1.00 0.24 0.73
N MET A 174 -0.30 -0.02 0.95
CA MET A 174 -1.10 -0.74 -0.03
C MET A 174 -1.18 0.02 -1.35
N LEU A 175 -1.34 1.35 -1.30
CA LEU A 175 -1.41 2.17 -2.51
C LEU A 175 -0.11 2.10 -3.33
N ALA A 176 1.05 2.10 -2.67
CA ALA A 176 2.33 2.03 -3.38
C ALA A 176 2.57 0.64 -4.00
N GLU A 177 2.28 -0.44 -3.26
CA GLU A 177 2.78 -1.77 -3.59
C GLU A 177 1.76 -2.66 -4.34
N ILE A 178 0.45 -2.41 -4.19
CA ILE A 178 -0.57 -3.14 -4.95
C ILE A 178 -0.58 -2.69 -6.42
N VAL A 179 -0.77 -3.63 -7.34
CA VAL A 179 -0.87 -3.35 -8.78
C VAL A 179 -2.01 -2.40 -9.11
N LYS A 180 -1.82 -1.58 -10.12
CA LYS A 180 -2.83 -0.70 -10.70
C LYS A 180 -3.11 -1.19 -12.12
N PRO A 181 -4.12 -2.07 -12.29
CA PRO A 181 -4.46 -2.60 -13.60
C PRO A 181 -5.26 -1.59 -14.42
N GLY A 182 -5.04 -1.58 -15.72
CA GLY A 182 -5.73 -0.67 -16.64
C GLY A 182 -5.30 0.77 -16.52
N THR A 183 -6.17 1.69 -16.86
CA THR A 183 -5.95 3.13 -16.74
C THR A 183 -6.26 3.58 -15.32
N LEU A 184 -5.26 4.10 -14.62
CA LEU A 184 -5.45 4.77 -13.34
C LEU A 184 -6.13 6.13 -13.58
N GLU A 185 -7.43 6.22 -13.26
CA GLU A 185 -8.20 7.46 -13.47
C GLU A 185 -8.04 8.44 -12.31
N ASN A 186 -8.06 7.93 -11.07
CA ASN A 186 -7.98 8.78 -9.88
C ASN A 186 -7.44 8.07 -8.66
N ILE A 187 -6.90 8.86 -7.73
CA ILE A 187 -6.66 8.50 -6.34
C ILE A 187 -7.37 9.54 -5.49
N ILE A 188 -8.35 9.10 -4.70
CA ILE A 188 -9.12 9.95 -3.79
C ILE A 188 -8.62 9.70 -2.37
N ILE A 189 -8.30 10.75 -1.64
CA ILE A 189 -7.96 10.70 -0.23
C ILE A 189 -9.26 10.79 0.57
N LYS A 190 -9.57 9.74 1.34
CA LYS A 190 -10.70 9.71 2.26
C LYS A 190 -10.21 9.99 3.67
N ALA A 191 -10.59 11.14 4.25
CA ALA A 191 -10.32 11.43 5.65
C ALA A 191 -11.04 10.42 6.56
N GLN A 192 -10.33 9.92 7.57
CA GLN A 192 -10.90 9.08 8.62
C GLN A 192 -11.30 9.93 9.82
N HIS A 193 -12.45 9.58 10.41
CA HIS A 193 -12.97 10.19 11.61
C HIS A 193 -13.28 9.12 12.65
N ASN A 194 -13.08 9.44 13.91
CA ASN A 194 -13.39 8.54 15.02
C ASN A 194 -12.65 7.19 14.96
N CYS A 195 -11.52 7.11 14.22
CA CYS A 195 -10.68 5.94 14.18
C CYS A 195 -9.77 5.84 15.42
N PHE A 196 -9.12 4.69 15.60
CA PHE A 196 -8.21 4.48 16.73
C PHE A 196 -7.08 5.52 16.75
N SER A 197 -6.49 5.81 15.58
CA SER A 197 -5.40 6.78 15.42
C SER A 197 -5.81 8.23 15.74
N ASP A 198 -7.08 8.57 15.53
CA ASP A 198 -7.64 9.89 15.83
C ASP A 198 -7.84 10.12 17.35
N ARG A 199 -8.13 9.04 18.08
CA ARG A 199 -8.44 9.07 19.52
C ARG A 199 -7.24 8.82 20.43
N THR A 200 -6.13 8.32 19.88
CA THR A 200 -4.96 7.91 20.65
C THR A 200 -3.92 9.02 20.68
N GLN A 201 -3.50 9.42 21.88
CA GLN A 201 -2.31 10.25 22.04
C GLN A 201 -1.07 9.36 21.98
N TYR A 202 -0.22 9.61 21.00
CA TYR A 202 1.03 8.88 20.83
C TYR A 202 2.19 9.59 21.50
N SER A 203 2.94 8.88 22.32
CA SER A 203 4.20 9.37 22.86
C SER A 203 5.32 9.24 21.82
N GLY A 204 6.17 10.27 21.69
CA GLY A 204 7.33 10.25 20.81
C GLY A 204 7.04 10.67 19.36
N LYS A 205 8.00 10.35 18.46
CA LYS A 205 7.95 10.75 17.04
C LYS A 205 7.11 9.78 16.22
N PHE A 206 5.78 9.83 16.36
CA PHE A 206 4.85 9.03 15.60
C PHE A 206 3.88 9.92 14.81
N ILE A 207 3.78 9.71 13.50
CA ILE A 207 2.80 10.39 12.65
C ILE A 207 1.61 9.44 12.46
N PRO A 208 0.41 9.75 13.01
CA PRO A 208 -0.79 8.93 12.84
C PRO A 208 -1.24 8.90 11.38
N ILE A 209 -1.84 7.78 10.96
CA ILE A 209 -2.51 7.68 9.67
C ILE A 209 -3.98 8.02 9.90
N LEU A 210 -4.45 9.13 9.30
CA LEU A 210 -5.81 9.65 9.43
C LEU A 210 -6.54 9.68 8.08
N HIS A 211 -6.15 8.82 7.15
CA HIS A 211 -6.76 8.74 5.84
C HIS A 211 -6.70 7.33 5.27
N GLU A 212 -7.52 7.12 4.28
CA GLU A 212 -7.54 5.98 3.37
C GLU A 212 -7.51 6.50 1.94
N TYR A 213 -7.23 5.62 0.99
CA TYR A 213 -7.25 5.93 -0.43
C TYR A 213 -8.38 5.19 -1.13
N VAL A 214 -9.03 5.85 -2.09
CA VAL A 214 -9.85 5.17 -3.08
C VAL A 214 -9.16 5.28 -4.43
N MET A 215 -8.62 4.18 -4.89
CA MET A 215 -8.01 4.07 -6.20
C MET A 215 -9.09 3.73 -7.22
N ILE A 216 -9.19 4.53 -8.29
CA ILE A 216 -10.12 4.29 -9.39
C ILE A 216 -9.35 3.87 -10.63
N VAL A 217 -9.64 2.68 -11.12
CA VAL A 217 -9.03 2.12 -12.34
C VAL A 217 -10.12 1.74 -13.35
N ARG A 218 -9.82 1.93 -14.65
CA ARG A 218 -10.75 1.65 -15.75
C ARG A 218 -10.15 0.63 -16.72
N LYS A 219 -11.00 -0.26 -17.22
CA LYS A 219 -10.64 -1.24 -18.24
C LYS A 219 -10.95 -0.68 -19.64
N ASP A 220 -9.91 -0.37 -20.40
CA ASP A 220 -10.04 0.24 -21.73
C ASP A 220 -9.90 -0.75 -22.89
N SER A 221 -9.51 -1.99 -22.60
CA SER A 221 -9.34 -3.02 -23.61
C SER A 221 -9.84 -4.36 -23.09
N PRO A 222 -10.54 -5.15 -23.90
CA PRO A 222 -10.97 -6.50 -23.54
C PRO A 222 -9.82 -7.52 -23.54
N VAL A 223 -8.67 -7.20 -24.14
CA VAL A 223 -7.57 -8.15 -24.38
C VAL A 223 -6.29 -7.75 -23.68
N LEU A 224 -5.89 -6.48 -23.80
CA LEU A 224 -4.62 -5.97 -23.25
C LEU A 224 -4.87 -5.11 -22.03
N ILE A 225 -4.32 -5.52 -20.89
CA ILE A 225 -4.43 -4.78 -19.64
C ILE A 225 -3.03 -4.23 -19.30
N PRO A 226 -2.81 -2.91 -19.40
CA PRO A 226 -1.59 -2.31 -18.88
C PRO A 226 -1.55 -2.46 -17.36
N ILE A 227 -0.36 -2.69 -16.80
CA ILE A 227 -0.17 -2.87 -15.37
C ILE A 227 0.90 -1.90 -14.88
N LEU A 228 0.51 -0.97 -14.02
CA LEU A 228 1.45 -0.17 -13.25
C LEU A 228 1.78 -0.90 -11.96
N LYS A 229 3.06 -1.24 -11.78
CA LYS A 229 3.57 -1.99 -10.64
C LYS A 229 4.81 -1.30 -10.08
N THR A 230 4.88 -1.18 -8.78
CA THR A 230 6.08 -0.71 -8.07
C THR A 230 7.12 -1.84 -8.04
N GLN A 231 8.36 -1.49 -8.30
CA GLN A 231 9.51 -2.39 -8.19
C GLN A 231 10.49 -1.83 -7.17
N SER A 232 10.81 -2.62 -6.16
CA SER A 232 11.88 -2.28 -5.21
C SER A 232 13.22 -2.72 -5.76
N SER A 233 14.24 -1.90 -5.58
CA SER A 233 15.63 -2.25 -5.85
C SER A 233 16.53 -1.79 -4.71
N THR A 234 17.57 -2.57 -4.41
CA THR A 234 18.63 -2.14 -3.51
C THR A 234 19.81 -1.67 -4.35
N VAL A 235 20.23 -0.45 -4.13
CA VAL A 235 21.34 0.16 -4.84
C VAL A 235 22.47 0.46 -3.86
N ASP A 236 23.69 0.08 -4.20
CA ASP A 236 24.88 0.53 -3.46
C ASP A 236 25.08 2.01 -3.76
N ILE A 237 25.04 2.85 -2.73
CA ILE A 237 25.20 4.30 -2.86
C ILE A 237 26.55 4.70 -3.50
N ARG A 238 27.56 3.85 -3.38
CA ARG A 238 28.86 4.04 -4.01
C ARG A 238 28.81 3.88 -5.55
N ASP A 239 27.82 3.15 -6.04
CA ASP A 239 27.58 2.91 -7.48
C ASP A 239 26.59 3.90 -8.10
N MET A 240 26.03 4.83 -7.32
CA MET A 240 25.08 5.81 -7.85
C MET A 240 25.76 6.75 -8.87
N PRO A 241 25.04 7.18 -9.92
CA PRO A 241 25.51 8.23 -10.81
C PRO A 241 25.91 9.48 -10.03
N GLY A 242 27.14 9.95 -10.24
CA GLY A 242 27.66 11.11 -9.53
C GLY A 242 28.33 10.81 -8.18
N ALA A 243 28.32 9.58 -7.67
CA ALA A 243 29.07 9.23 -6.48
C ALA A 243 30.54 9.62 -6.62
N THR A 244 31.04 10.40 -5.67
CA THR A 244 32.44 10.88 -5.64
C THR A 244 33.34 9.89 -4.91
N TRP A 245 34.65 10.09 -4.96
CA TRP A 245 35.59 9.32 -4.11
C TRP A 245 35.34 9.57 -2.63
N ARG A 246 34.88 10.77 -2.27
CA ARG A 246 34.48 11.12 -0.91
C ARG A 246 33.31 10.24 -0.44
N ASP A 247 32.28 10.05 -1.27
CA ASP A 247 31.11 9.27 -0.94
C ASP A 247 31.47 7.78 -0.79
N VAL A 248 32.34 7.26 -1.64
CA VAL A 248 32.84 5.88 -1.56
C VAL A 248 33.60 5.64 -0.26
N VAL A 249 34.52 6.54 0.10
CA VAL A 249 35.30 6.44 1.34
C VAL A 249 34.43 6.62 2.58
N ALA A 250 33.52 7.59 2.56
CA ALA A 250 32.59 7.85 3.65
C ALA A 250 31.70 6.65 3.92
N ALA A 251 31.14 6.02 2.87
CA ALA A 251 30.27 4.85 3.01
C ALA A 251 30.97 3.65 3.67
N VAL A 252 32.27 3.47 3.45
CA VAL A 252 33.03 2.43 4.16
C VAL A 252 33.28 2.81 5.61
N LEU A 253 33.70 4.06 5.87
CA LEU A 253 33.96 4.53 7.23
C LEU A 253 32.71 4.60 8.10
N GLU A 254 31.53 4.82 7.51
CA GLU A 254 30.26 4.88 8.23
C GLU A 254 29.88 3.53 8.86
N GLN A 255 30.31 2.41 8.25
CA GLN A 255 30.12 1.07 8.79
C GLN A 255 31.05 0.75 9.97
N CYS A 256 32.08 1.59 10.19
CA CYS A 256 33.08 1.38 11.21
C CYS A 256 32.76 2.19 12.47
N LYS A 257 32.84 1.56 13.64
CA LYS A 257 32.65 2.23 14.94
C LYS A 257 33.92 2.93 15.42
N GLU A 258 35.09 2.39 15.06
CA GLU A 258 36.41 2.84 15.46
C GLU A 258 37.25 3.30 14.25
N PRO A 259 38.27 4.13 14.45
CA PRO A 259 39.20 4.49 13.38
C PRO A 259 39.87 3.28 12.75
N VAL A 260 39.90 3.22 11.41
CA VAL A 260 40.45 2.09 10.68
C VAL A 260 41.74 2.43 9.95
N ALA A 261 42.58 1.43 9.77
CA ALA A 261 43.81 1.58 9.00
C ALA A 261 43.54 1.87 7.51
N LEU A 262 44.40 2.63 6.87
CA LEU A 262 44.31 2.93 5.44
C LEU A 262 44.31 1.66 4.57
N SER A 263 45.01 0.61 4.99
CA SER A 263 45.01 -0.70 4.36
C SER A 263 43.60 -1.35 4.32
N PHE A 264 42.84 -1.22 5.40
CA PHE A 264 41.46 -1.67 5.47
C PHE A 264 40.57 -0.95 4.44
N LEU A 265 40.72 0.38 4.31
CA LEU A 265 39.99 1.12 3.27
C LEU A 265 40.33 0.63 1.87
N TYR A 266 41.60 0.31 1.61
CA TYR A 266 41.99 -0.27 0.32
C TYR A 266 41.30 -1.61 0.08
N GLU A 267 41.32 -2.50 1.05
CA GLU A 267 40.69 -3.83 0.95
C GLU A 267 39.18 -3.72 0.66
N GLN A 268 38.49 -2.83 1.36
CA GLN A 268 37.03 -2.65 1.21
C GLN A 268 36.63 -1.95 -0.09
N ILE A 269 37.54 -1.15 -0.69
CA ILE A 269 37.24 -0.36 -1.90
C ILE A 269 37.80 -1.03 -3.17
N GLU A 270 38.78 -1.90 -3.05
CA GLU A 270 39.39 -2.59 -4.18
C GLU A 270 38.38 -3.28 -5.12
N PRO A 271 37.36 -4.04 -4.62
CA PRO A 271 36.37 -4.68 -5.49
C PRO A 271 35.38 -3.71 -6.13
N HIS A 272 35.38 -2.43 -5.73
CA HIS A 272 34.42 -1.46 -6.22
C HIS A 272 34.75 -0.99 -7.66
N LYS A 273 33.73 -0.82 -8.50
CA LYS A 273 33.86 -0.41 -9.92
C LYS A 273 34.74 0.82 -10.12
N LYS A 274 34.68 1.78 -9.20
CA LYS A 274 35.47 3.02 -9.27
C LYS A 274 36.98 2.77 -9.08
N ALA A 275 37.32 1.81 -8.22
CA ALA A 275 38.71 1.36 -8.05
C ALA A 275 39.17 0.56 -9.29
N GLN A 276 38.34 -0.34 -9.76
CA GLN A 276 38.60 -1.14 -10.96
C GLN A 276 38.86 -0.28 -12.23
N ALA A 277 38.14 0.84 -12.32
CA ALA A 277 38.27 1.77 -13.46
C ALA A 277 39.43 2.76 -13.36
N ASN A 278 40.20 2.79 -12.25
CA ASN A 278 41.23 3.79 -12.02
C ASN A 278 42.51 3.18 -11.43
N LYS A 279 43.56 3.04 -12.24
CA LYS A 279 44.85 2.49 -11.79
C LYS A 279 45.48 3.22 -10.61
N TRP A 280 45.10 4.49 -10.37
CA TRP A 280 45.60 5.34 -9.27
C TRP A 280 44.57 5.46 -8.11
N TRP A 281 43.71 4.47 -7.94
CA TRP A 281 42.63 4.53 -6.97
C TRP A 281 43.11 4.65 -5.50
N LYS A 282 44.26 4.05 -5.15
CA LYS A 282 44.84 4.17 -3.79
C LYS A 282 45.29 5.59 -3.51
N GLU A 283 45.90 6.24 -4.48
CA GLU A 283 46.27 7.66 -4.40
C GLU A 283 45.03 8.56 -4.30
N LYS A 284 43.98 8.24 -5.04
CA LYS A 284 42.70 8.97 -4.96
C LYS A 284 42.05 8.84 -3.58
N ILE A 285 42.08 7.67 -2.94
CA ILE A 285 41.59 7.51 -1.57
C ILE A 285 42.42 8.38 -0.62
N ARG A 286 43.76 8.33 -0.68
CA ARG A 286 44.64 9.17 0.17
C ARG A 286 44.35 10.64 -0.03
N GLN A 287 44.30 11.08 -1.28
CA GLN A 287 43.98 12.46 -1.64
C GLN A 287 42.62 12.86 -1.05
N THR A 288 41.59 12.03 -1.25
CA THR A 288 40.22 12.28 -0.76
C THR A 288 40.18 12.48 0.74
N LEU A 289 40.84 11.63 1.51
CA LEU A 289 40.93 11.73 2.95
C LEU A 289 41.60 13.06 3.38
N GLN A 290 42.68 13.45 2.72
CA GLN A 290 43.47 14.66 3.05
C GLN A 290 42.74 15.97 2.70
N ILE A 291 42.07 16.04 1.56
CA ILE A 291 41.44 17.28 1.11
C ILE A 291 40.04 17.51 1.66
N ASN A 292 39.48 16.55 2.40
CA ASN A 292 38.16 16.66 3.01
C ASN A 292 38.20 16.57 4.55
N PRO A 293 38.88 17.46 5.25
CA PRO A 293 39.03 17.39 6.71
C PRO A 293 37.72 17.62 7.47
N MET A 294 36.72 18.23 6.83
CA MET A 294 35.36 18.36 7.38
C MET A 294 34.60 17.02 7.44
N HIS A 295 34.97 16.05 6.61
CA HIS A 295 34.34 14.73 6.55
C HIS A 295 35.15 13.64 7.23
N PHE A 296 36.48 13.76 7.19
CA PHE A 296 37.39 12.72 7.67
C PHE A 296 38.35 13.26 8.70
N THR A 297 38.56 12.52 9.76
CA THR A 297 39.54 12.83 10.78
C THR A 297 40.65 11.81 10.79
N HIS A 298 41.85 12.28 11.06
CA HIS A 298 43.07 11.51 11.23
C HIS A 298 43.33 11.32 12.72
N ASP A 299 43.08 10.13 13.22
CA ASP A 299 43.23 9.84 14.64
C ASP A 299 44.68 9.63 15.04
N ARG A 300 45.40 8.77 14.30
CA ARG A 300 46.83 8.51 14.39
C ARG A 300 47.41 8.16 13.06
N ARG A 301 48.74 8.15 12.92
CA ARG A 301 49.38 7.89 11.61
C ARG A 301 48.80 6.65 10.91
N GLY A 302 48.18 6.86 9.77
CA GLY A 302 47.60 5.82 8.93
C GLY A 302 46.21 5.34 9.36
N PHE A 303 45.56 5.94 10.36
CA PHE A 303 44.21 5.59 10.83
C PHE A 303 43.23 6.73 10.57
N TRP A 304 42.07 6.40 10.05
CA TRP A 304 41.05 7.35 9.63
C TRP A 304 39.66 6.98 10.15
N SER A 305 38.87 7.98 10.42
CA SER A 305 37.43 7.84 10.74
C SER A 305 36.62 8.99 10.15
N LEU A 306 35.29 8.87 10.21
CA LEU A 306 34.42 10.00 9.92
C LEU A 306 34.57 11.08 10.98
N ASN A 307 34.62 12.34 10.56
CA ASN A 307 34.53 13.47 11.44
C ASN A 307 33.10 13.70 11.90
N ARG A 308 32.70 13.11 13.02
CA ARG A 308 31.37 13.22 13.60
C ARG A 308 31.08 14.54 14.33
N ASN A 309 32.11 15.40 14.49
CA ASN A 309 32.02 16.67 15.18
C ASN A 309 31.90 17.88 14.23
N ALA A 310 31.81 17.66 12.94
CA ALA A 310 31.67 18.70 11.90
C ALA A 310 30.23 18.97 11.53
N ALA A 311 29.29 19.05 12.51
CA ALA A 311 27.89 19.46 12.32
C ALA A 311 27.67 20.84 12.90
#